data_f30a464fd953bd520f917248c2477ab7
#
_entry.id   f30a464fd953bd520f917248c2477ab7
#
_cell.length_a   1.000
_cell.length_b   1.000
_cell.length_c   1.000
_cell.angle_alpha   90.00
_cell.angle_beta   90.00
_cell.angle_gamma   90.00
#
_symmetry.space_group_name_H-M   'P 1'
#
loop_
_entity.id
_entity.type
_entity.pdbx_description
1 polymer ?
#
loop_
_entity_poly.entity_id
_entity_poly.type
_entity_poly.pdbx_seq_one_letter_code
_entity_poly.pdbx_strand_id
1 'polypeptide(L)'
;MVISMGIKKLLGFLSLFVICIVLVACGVEQKTEVQLLKEMPKPKAMTIDPSLSKKEATEMVHAAQRFYAFWDTGKEELIPQTVTKDFFDNTLPKGRPQGIEGLKFAAQNFRKVVPDIHCEIEDLLVVGDKVTARLSFTGTHNGKKINFFAIDILHVKDGKITEDWHLEDNLTLQQQLGLIAEE
;
A
#
# COMPACT_ATOMS: atom_id res chain seq x y z
N MET A 1 -45.85 -51.14 11.28
CA MET A 1 -45.72 -50.01 12.18
C MET A 1 -44.26 -49.97 12.67
N VAL A 2 -43.50 -49.07 12.33
CA VAL A 2 -42.09 -48.71 12.53
C VAL A 2 -41.48 -48.31 11.18
N ILE A 3 -41.44 -47.05 10.88
CA ILE A 3 -40.36 -46.32 10.19
C ILE A 3 -40.85 -44.86 10.13
N SER A 4 -40.55 -44.05 11.15
CA SER A 4 -40.59 -42.57 11.04
C SER A 4 -39.87 -41.92 12.22
N MET A 5 -38.55 -42.13 12.31
CA MET A 5 -37.73 -41.43 13.35
C MET A 5 -36.29 -41.14 12.93
N GLY A 6 -35.99 -41.14 11.61
CA GLY A 6 -34.58 -40.97 11.15
C GLY A 6 -34.23 -39.65 10.47
N ILE A 7 -35.20 -38.84 10.01
CA ILE A 7 -34.91 -37.74 9.09
C ILE A 7 -34.77 -36.36 9.81
N LYS A 8 -35.38 -36.16 10.95
CA LYS A 8 -35.34 -34.86 11.64
C LYS A 8 -34.05 -34.53 12.39
N LYS A 9 -33.19 -35.53 12.67
CA LYS A 9 -31.88 -35.30 13.36
C LYS A 9 -30.73 -35.00 12.41
N LEU A 10 -30.84 -35.31 11.13
CA LEU A 10 -29.76 -35.10 10.18
C LEU A 10 -29.72 -33.67 9.60
N LEU A 11 -30.89 -32.98 9.54
CA LEU A 11 -30.94 -31.58 9.11
C LEU A 11 -30.43 -30.54 10.15
N GLY A 12 -30.47 -30.89 11.44
CA GLY A 12 -29.97 -30.01 12.50
C GLY A 12 -28.45 -29.93 12.58
N PHE A 13 -27.73 -30.98 12.17
CA PHE A 13 -26.26 -31.02 12.20
C PHE A 13 -25.60 -30.30 11.02
N LEU A 14 -26.27 -30.24 9.86
CA LEU A 14 -25.73 -29.54 8.68
C LEU A 14 -25.81 -28.04 8.81
N SER A 15 -26.82 -27.50 9.51
CA SER A 15 -27.02 -26.08 9.76
C SER A 15 -25.96 -25.48 10.72
N LEU A 16 -25.53 -26.27 11.72
CA LEU A 16 -24.54 -25.79 12.71
C LEU A 16 -23.12 -25.72 12.12
N PHE A 17 -22.78 -26.61 11.15
CA PHE A 17 -21.44 -26.65 10.54
C PHE A 17 -21.23 -25.51 9.54
N VAL A 18 -22.28 -25.09 8.82
CA VAL A 18 -22.20 -23.96 7.86
C VAL A 18 -22.03 -22.63 8.59
N ILE A 19 -22.69 -22.44 9.75
CA ILE A 19 -22.57 -21.21 10.55
C ILE A 19 -21.18 -21.06 11.16
N CYS A 20 -20.52 -22.16 11.58
CA CYS A 20 -19.15 -22.10 12.10
C CYS A 20 -18.11 -21.72 11.04
N ILE A 21 -18.28 -22.16 9.77
CA ILE A 21 -17.32 -21.86 8.70
C ILE A 21 -17.41 -20.38 8.29
N VAL A 22 -18.61 -19.80 8.26
CA VAL A 22 -18.78 -18.37 7.91
C VAL A 22 -18.24 -17.44 9.00
N LEU A 23 -18.37 -17.80 10.27
CA LEU A 23 -17.84 -16.98 11.38
C LEU A 23 -16.30 -17.03 11.44
N VAL A 24 -15.68 -18.14 11.09
CA VAL A 24 -14.22 -18.26 11.04
C VAL A 24 -13.63 -17.45 9.87
N ALA A 25 -14.29 -17.45 8.70
CA ALA A 25 -13.86 -16.66 7.56
C ALA A 25 -13.90 -15.14 7.84
N CYS A 26 -14.99 -14.63 8.43
CA CYS A 26 -15.08 -13.21 8.81
C CYS A 26 -14.03 -12.81 9.87
N GLY A 27 -13.73 -13.70 10.82
CA GLY A 27 -12.74 -13.42 11.87
C GLY A 27 -11.28 -13.37 11.38
N VAL A 28 -10.95 -14.16 10.36
CA VAL A 28 -9.60 -14.18 9.77
C VAL A 28 -9.36 -12.92 8.93
N GLU A 29 -10.34 -12.49 8.12
CA GLU A 29 -10.22 -11.30 7.28
C GLU A 29 -10.08 -10.02 8.12
N GLN A 30 -10.88 -9.87 9.16
CA GLN A 30 -10.84 -8.71 10.07
C GLN A 30 -9.53 -8.64 10.88
N LYS A 31 -8.95 -9.79 11.25
CA LYS A 31 -7.66 -9.85 11.96
C LYS A 31 -6.48 -9.44 11.06
N THR A 32 -6.54 -9.78 9.78
CA THR A 32 -5.52 -9.44 8.78
C THR A 32 -5.49 -7.93 8.51
N GLU A 33 -6.66 -7.29 8.38
CA GLU A 33 -6.77 -5.85 8.18
C GLU A 33 -6.23 -5.04 9.37
N VAL A 34 -6.60 -5.39 10.59
CA VAL A 34 -6.09 -4.75 11.82
C VAL A 34 -4.58 -4.94 11.97
N GLN A 35 -4.03 -6.07 11.54
CA GLN A 35 -2.59 -6.33 11.60
C GLN A 35 -1.84 -5.53 10.54
N LEU A 36 -2.37 -5.43 9.32
CA LEU A 36 -1.82 -4.59 8.25
C LEU A 36 -1.79 -3.10 8.65
N LEU A 37 -2.86 -2.60 9.27
CA LEU A 37 -2.95 -1.22 9.76
C LEU A 37 -1.89 -0.88 10.83
N LYS A 38 -1.47 -1.85 11.65
CA LYS A 38 -0.43 -1.65 12.68
C LYS A 38 0.98 -1.53 12.09
N GLU A 39 1.22 -2.19 10.97
CA GLU A 39 2.52 -2.25 10.28
C GLU A 39 2.68 -1.14 9.22
N MET A 40 1.64 -0.33 8.96
CA MET A 40 1.72 0.76 8.01
C MET A 40 2.63 1.89 8.51
N PRO A 41 3.47 2.47 7.64
CA PRO A 41 4.30 3.61 7.98
C PRO A 41 3.42 4.77 8.45
N LYS A 42 3.79 5.38 9.57
CA LYS A 42 3.10 6.55 10.12
C LYS A 42 3.84 7.81 9.71
N PRO A 43 3.14 8.85 9.19
CA PRO A 43 3.80 10.11 8.89
C PRO A 43 4.39 10.73 10.17
N LYS A 44 5.62 11.24 10.08
CA LYS A 44 6.29 11.95 11.19
C LYS A 44 5.65 13.32 11.44
N ALA A 45 5.19 13.98 10.38
CA ALA A 45 4.38 15.18 10.42
C ALA A 45 3.18 15.05 9.49
N MET A 46 2.07 15.76 9.81
CA MET A 46 0.87 15.73 8.98
C MET A 46 0.10 17.04 9.11
N THR A 47 -0.34 17.57 7.97
CA THR A 47 -1.25 18.71 7.88
C THR A 47 -2.48 18.29 7.10
N ILE A 48 -3.65 18.52 7.67
CA ILE A 48 -4.95 18.19 7.06
C ILE A 48 -5.74 19.48 6.87
N ASP A 49 -6.28 19.68 5.68
CA ASP A 49 -7.21 20.77 5.38
C ASP A 49 -8.43 20.69 6.31
N PRO A 50 -8.71 21.74 7.11
CA PRO A 50 -9.82 21.74 8.06
C PRO A 50 -11.20 21.69 7.38
N SER A 51 -11.31 21.90 6.08
CA SER A 51 -12.57 21.76 5.33
C SER A 51 -12.96 20.30 5.07
N LEU A 52 -12.02 19.36 5.18
CA LEU A 52 -12.29 17.93 5.01
C LEU A 52 -13.01 17.35 6.22
N SER A 53 -14.00 16.49 5.99
CA SER A 53 -14.58 15.71 7.05
C SER A 53 -13.53 14.74 7.64
N LYS A 54 -13.67 14.38 8.92
CA LYS A 54 -12.79 13.42 9.57
C LYS A 54 -12.72 12.07 8.82
N LYS A 55 -13.85 11.64 8.23
CA LYS A 55 -13.92 10.40 7.46
C LYS A 55 -13.07 10.50 6.19
N GLU A 56 -13.29 11.52 5.37
CA GLU A 56 -12.53 11.74 4.13
C GLU A 56 -11.04 11.83 4.40
N ALA A 57 -10.63 12.68 5.36
CA ALA A 57 -9.23 12.81 5.74
C ALA A 57 -8.61 11.47 6.18
N THR A 58 -9.33 10.67 6.96
CA THR A 58 -8.85 9.36 7.42
C THR A 58 -8.69 8.38 6.25
N GLU A 59 -9.65 8.33 5.32
CA GLU A 59 -9.58 7.47 4.13
C GLU A 59 -8.41 7.84 3.24
N MET A 60 -8.14 9.13 3.04
CA MET A 60 -7.01 9.63 2.25
C MET A 60 -5.66 9.31 2.91
N VAL A 61 -5.53 9.54 4.21
CA VAL A 61 -4.32 9.19 4.97
C VAL A 61 -4.05 7.68 4.89
N HIS A 62 -5.07 6.86 5.07
CA HIS A 62 -4.93 5.40 4.99
C HIS A 62 -4.57 4.92 3.57
N ALA A 63 -5.09 5.56 2.52
CA ALA A 63 -4.70 5.26 1.14
C ALA A 63 -3.19 5.49 0.94
N ALA A 64 -2.69 6.65 1.36
CA ALA A 64 -1.27 6.98 1.29
C ALA A 64 -0.41 6.02 2.13
N GLN A 65 -0.81 5.73 3.38
CA GLN A 65 -0.08 4.79 4.23
C GLN A 65 0.01 3.38 3.62
N ARG A 66 -1.07 2.86 3.00
CA ARG A 66 -1.04 1.58 2.28
C ARG A 66 -0.11 1.62 1.08
N PHE A 67 -0.10 2.74 0.34
CA PHE A 67 0.78 2.93 -0.81
C PHE A 67 2.26 2.87 -0.40
N TYR A 68 2.63 3.60 0.65
CA TYR A 68 4.01 3.60 1.14
C TYR A 68 4.37 2.31 1.87
N ALA A 69 3.42 1.63 2.50
CA ALA A 69 3.64 0.27 3.01
C ALA A 69 3.96 -0.74 1.88
N PHE A 70 3.35 -0.57 0.69
CA PHE A 70 3.73 -1.37 -0.48
C PHE A 70 5.18 -1.07 -0.90
N TRP A 71 5.58 0.20 -0.99
CA TRP A 71 6.96 0.56 -1.33
C TRP A 71 7.97 0.08 -0.28
N ASP A 72 7.60 0.14 0.99
CA ASP A 72 8.43 -0.32 2.11
C ASP A 72 8.60 -1.84 2.18
N THR A 73 7.55 -2.60 1.88
CA THR A 73 7.53 -4.06 2.10
C THR A 73 7.60 -4.88 0.81
N GLY A 74 7.21 -4.32 -0.34
CA GLY A 74 7.03 -5.03 -1.60
C GLY A 74 5.81 -5.96 -1.63
N LYS A 75 4.90 -5.87 -0.66
CA LYS A 75 3.71 -6.72 -0.56
C LYS A 75 2.66 -6.36 -1.60
N GLU A 76 2.60 -7.12 -2.70
CA GLU A 76 1.69 -6.85 -3.83
C GLU A 76 0.21 -6.97 -3.46
N GLU A 77 -0.14 -7.70 -2.39
CA GLU A 77 -1.51 -7.80 -1.87
C GLU A 77 -2.08 -6.46 -1.37
N LEU A 78 -1.22 -5.47 -1.12
CA LEU A 78 -1.64 -4.11 -0.75
C LEU A 78 -2.19 -3.33 -1.95
N ILE A 79 -1.73 -3.62 -3.18
CA ILE A 79 -2.05 -2.84 -4.38
C ILE A 79 -3.56 -2.76 -4.64
N PRO A 80 -4.34 -3.87 -4.67
CA PRO A 80 -5.78 -3.80 -4.95
C PRO A 80 -6.58 -3.03 -3.90
N GLN A 81 -6.05 -2.90 -2.68
CA GLN A 81 -6.68 -2.14 -1.59
C GLN A 81 -6.31 -0.66 -1.63
N THR A 82 -5.23 -0.32 -2.34
CA THR A 82 -4.60 1.01 -2.33
C THR A 82 -4.94 1.83 -3.56
N VAL A 83 -4.86 1.22 -4.75
CA VAL A 83 -5.09 1.93 -6.02
C VAL A 83 -6.34 1.41 -6.73
N THR A 84 -6.88 2.21 -7.64
CA THR A 84 -7.98 1.78 -8.52
C THR A 84 -7.47 0.85 -9.63
N LYS A 85 -8.38 0.13 -10.28
CA LYS A 85 -8.01 -0.76 -11.40
C LYS A 85 -7.44 -0.01 -12.60
N ASP A 86 -7.88 1.21 -12.78
CA ASP A 86 -7.50 2.17 -13.83
C ASP A 86 -6.47 3.20 -13.34
N PHE A 87 -5.75 2.88 -12.24
CA PHE A 87 -4.67 3.72 -11.72
C PHE A 87 -3.72 4.17 -12.83
N PHE A 88 -3.39 5.45 -12.85
CA PHE A 88 -2.54 6.06 -13.86
C PHE A 88 -1.35 6.80 -13.23
N ASP A 89 -0.14 6.44 -13.65
CA ASP A 89 1.10 7.10 -13.28
C ASP A 89 1.41 8.20 -14.32
N ASN A 90 1.35 9.46 -13.90
CA ASN A 90 1.56 10.62 -14.75
C ASN A 90 3.05 10.96 -15.01
N THR A 91 3.96 10.35 -14.25
CA THR A 91 5.41 10.60 -14.32
C THR A 91 6.20 9.35 -14.72
N LEU A 92 5.53 8.45 -15.41
CA LEU A 92 6.03 7.14 -15.77
C LEU A 92 7.39 7.17 -16.48
N PRO A 93 8.46 6.57 -15.92
CA PRO A 93 9.74 6.47 -16.56
C PRO A 93 9.70 5.63 -17.85
N LYS A 94 10.50 5.99 -18.85
CA LYS A 94 10.57 5.27 -20.13
C LYS A 94 10.87 3.78 -19.91
N GLY A 95 10.04 2.91 -20.49
CA GLY A 95 10.20 1.45 -20.44
C GLY A 95 9.50 0.77 -19.27
N ARG A 96 8.90 1.51 -18.36
CA ARG A 96 8.06 0.99 -17.28
C ARG A 96 6.61 0.82 -17.78
N PRO A 97 5.93 -0.30 -17.51
CA PRO A 97 4.50 -0.46 -17.80
C PRO A 97 3.63 0.57 -17.05
N GLN A 98 2.48 0.91 -17.61
CA GLN A 98 1.51 1.78 -16.94
C GLN A 98 0.68 1.00 -15.91
N GLY A 99 0.12 1.72 -14.93
CA GLY A 99 -0.83 1.19 -13.97
C GLY A 99 -0.25 0.21 -12.95
N ILE A 100 -1.07 -0.70 -12.49
CA ILE A 100 -0.71 -1.69 -11.44
C ILE A 100 0.53 -2.51 -11.82
N GLU A 101 0.66 -2.92 -13.07
CA GLU A 101 1.82 -3.69 -13.52
C GLU A 101 3.11 -2.86 -13.47
N GLY A 102 3.00 -1.54 -13.64
CA GLY A 102 4.13 -0.62 -13.48
C GLY A 102 4.62 -0.52 -12.04
N LEU A 103 3.69 -0.48 -11.07
CA LEU A 103 4.03 -0.51 -9.64
C LEU A 103 4.79 -1.79 -9.28
N LYS A 104 4.26 -2.95 -9.67
CA LYS A 104 4.91 -4.25 -9.42
C LYS A 104 6.30 -4.32 -10.05
N PHE A 105 6.39 -3.95 -11.33
CA PHE A 105 7.64 -3.94 -12.07
C PHE A 105 8.71 -3.07 -11.38
N ALA A 106 8.32 -1.85 -10.97
CA ALA A 106 9.24 -0.93 -10.32
C ALA A 106 9.71 -1.46 -8.95
N ALA A 107 8.78 -1.89 -8.08
CA ALA A 107 9.11 -2.42 -6.77
C ALA A 107 10.00 -3.67 -6.84
N GLN A 108 9.70 -4.62 -7.73
CA GLN A 108 10.49 -5.83 -7.93
C GLN A 108 11.90 -5.52 -8.43
N ASN A 109 12.06 -4.61 -9.40
CA ASN A 109 13.36 -4.26 -9.94
C ASN A 109 14.20 -3.44 -8.95
N PHE A 110 13.58 -2.53 -8.22
CA PHE A 110 14.28 -1.75 -7.21
C PHE A 110 14.81 -2.65 -6.07
N ARG A 111 14.01 -3.61 -5.60
CA ARG A 111 14.44 -4.58 -4.58
C ARG A 111 15.51 -5.57 -5.04
N LYS A 112 15.70 -5.78 -6.34
CA LYS A 112 16.87 -6.53 -6.84
C LYS A 112 18.17 -5.75 -6.61
N VAL A 113 18.11 -4.42 -6.63
CA VAL A 113 19.27 -3.51 -6.48
C VAL A 113 19.47 -3.14 -5.01
N VAL A 114 18.40 -2.87 -4.27
CA VAL A 114 18.38 -2.49 -2.85
C VAL A 114 17.37 -3.40 -2.11
N PRO A 115 17.78 -4.63 -1.71
CA PRO A 115 16.86 -5.63 -1.16
C PRO A 115 16.18 -5.24 0.16
N ASP A 116 16.85 -4.43 0.96
CA ASP A 116 16.44 -3.93 2.27
C ASP A 116 15.90 -2.50 2.23
N ILE A 117 15.36 -2.08 1.06
CA ILE A 117 14.78 -0.75 0.92
C ILE A 117 13.68 -0.51 1.97
N HIS A 118 13.79 0.60 2.65
CA HIS A 118 12.86 1.08 3.66
C HIS A 118 12.34 2.45 3.27
N CYS A 119 11.03 2.68 3.42
CA CYS A 119 10.33 3.90 3.07
C CYS A 119 9.70 4.52 4.32
N GLU A 120 10.03 5.77 4.61
CA GLU A 120 9.42 6.55 5.69
C GLU A 120 8.67 7.76 5.12
N ILE A 121 7.50 8.06 5.72
CA ILE A 121 6.73 9.27 5.39
C ILE A 121 7.21 10.39 6.33
N GLU A 122 8.01 11.31 5.79
CA GLU A 122 8.54 12.44 6.55
C GLU A 122 7.46 13.49 6.85
N ASP A 123 6.59 13.74 5.85
CA ASP A 123 5.51 14.72 5.95
C ASP A 123 4.36 14.34 5.02
N LEU A 124 3.13 14.62 5.43
CA LEU A 124 1.91 14.33 4.67
C LEU A 124 0.99 15.55 4.67
N LEU A 125 0.68 16.07 3.50
CA LEU A 125 -0.28 17.16 3.31
C LEU A 125 -1.54 16.61 2.65
N VAL A 126 -2.70 16.79 3.30
CA VAL A 126 -4.01 16.32 2.80
C VAL A 126 -4.88 17.53 2.51
N VAL A 127 -5.14 17.80 1.23
CA VAL A 127 -5.87 18.99 0.77
C VAL A 127 -6.79 18.63 -0.39
N GLY A 128 -8.09 18.93 -0.24
CA GLY A 128 -9.10 18.58 -1.25
C GLY A 128 -9.10 17.08 -1.53
N ASP A 129 -8.86 16.67 -2.77
CA ASP A 129 -8.78 15.29 -3.22
C ASP A 129 -7.33 14.77 -3.33
N LYS A 130 -6.35 15.52 -2.82
CA LYS A 130 -4.92 15.23 -2.97
C LYS A 130 -4.23 14.94 -1.65
N VAL A 131 -3.28 14.01 -1.72
CA VAL A 131 -2.29 13.79 -0.68
C VAL A 131 -0.90 14.03 -1.27
N THR A 132 -0.17 15.00 -0.72
CA THR A 132 1.24 15.20 -1.05
C THR A 132 2.09 14.61 0.06
N ALA A 133 3.05 13.78 -0.28
CA ALA A 133 3.96 13.16 0.66
C ALA A 133 5.41 13.53 0.35
N ARG A 134 6.16 13.88 1.39
CA ARG A 134 7.62 13.92 1.37
C ARG A 134 8.14 12.64 2.01
N LEU A 135 8.97 11.92 1.27
CA LEU A 135 9.43 10.58 1.61
C LEU A 135 10.94 10.54 1.77
N SER A 136 11.43 9.66 2.65
CA SER A 136 12.82 9.25 2.66
C SER A 136 12.91 7.74 2.42
N PHE A 137 13.84 7.36 1.54
CA PHE A 137 14.16 5.97 1.24
C PHE A 137 15.58 5.67 1.73
N THR A 138 15.73 4.57 2.45
CA THR A 138 17.03 4.08 2.92
C THR A 138 17.19 2.61 2.59
N GLY A 139 18.43 2.15 2.49
CA GLY A 139 18.76 0.74 2.25
C GLY A 139 20.24 0.50 2.06
N THR A 140 20.59 -0.64 1.48
CA THR A 140 21.97 -1.04 1.27
C THR A 140 22.18 -1.58 -0.15
N HIS A 141 23.17 -1.05 -0.86
CA HIS A 141 23.63 -1.56 -2.14
C HIS A 141 25.13 -1.88 -2.10
N ASN A 142 25.54 -3.12 -2.39
CA ASN A 142 26.93 -3.57 -2.37
C ASN A 142 27.69 -3.16 -1.08
N GLY A 143 27.01 -3.26 0.10
CA GLY A 143 27.57 -2.91 1.40
C GLY A 143 27.62 -1.40 1.71
N LYS A 144 27.22 -0.54 0.79
CA LYS A 144 27.10 0.90 0.98
C LYS A 144 25.66 1.30 1.36
N LYS A 145 25.51 2.26 2.24
CA LYS A 145 24.19 2.84 2.59
C LYS A 145 23.68 3.68 1.43
N ILE A 146 22.38 3.53 1.17
CA ILE A 146 21.61 4.33 0.22
C ILE A 146 20.63 5.18 1.03
N ASN A 147 20.56 6.47 0.69
CA ASN A 147 19.58 7.41 1.24
C ASN A 147 19.24 8.44 0.17
N PHE A 148 17.96 8.53 -0.20
CA PHE A 148 17.46 9.53 -1.14
C PHE A 148 16.02 9.93 -0.77
N PHE A 149 15.55 11.03 -1.33
CA PHE A 149 14.23 11.58 -1.07
C PHE A 149 13.31 11.48 -2.28
N ALA A 150 12.01 11.52 -2.01
CA ALA A 150 11.00 11.66 -3.05
C ALA A 150 9.86 12.56 -2.58
N ILE A 151 9.13 13.10 -3.56
CA ILE A 151 7.85 13.79 -3.35
C ILE A 151 6.84 13.19 -4.30
N ASP A 152 5.70 12.79 -3.75
CA ASP A 152 4.56 12.29 -4.51
C ASP A 152 3.35 13.20 -4.31
N ILE A 153 2.52 13.30 -5.35
CA ILE A 153 1.18 13.87 -5.30
C ILE A 153 0.21 12.80 -5.75
N LEU A 154 -0.62 12.33 -4.83
CA LEU A 154 -1.61 11.28 -5.04
C LEU A 154 -3.00 11.90 -5.19
N HIS A 155 -3.76 11.57 -6.24
CA HIS A 155 -5.20 11.80 -6.28
C HIS A 155 -5.92 10.64 -5.60
N VAL A 156 -6.79 10.94 -4.65
CA VAL A 156 -7.53 9.95 -3.87
C VAL A 156 -9.03 10.12 -4.08
N LYS A 157 -9.69 9.05 -4.46
CA LYS A 157 -11.14 8.99 -4.61
C LYS A 157 -11.67 7.72 -3.94
N ASP A 158 -12.69 7.86 -3.11
CA ASP A 158 -13.32 6.74 -2.40
C ASP A 158 -12.30 5.83 -1.65
N GLY A 159 -11.30 6.48 -1.00
CA GLY A 159 -10.26 5.82 -0.23
C GLY A 159 -9.22 5.04 -1.06
N LYS A 160 -9.16 5.26 -2.39
CA LYS A 160 -8.17 4.68 -3.28
C LYS A 160 -7.48 5.73 -4.13
N ILE A 161 -6.21 5.48 -4.46
CA ILE A 161 -5.43 6.34 -5.34
C ILE A 161 -5.83 6.05 -6.79
N THR A 162 -6.18 7.10 -7.52
CA THR A 162 -6.53 7.05 -8.95
C THR A 162 -5.37 7.43 -9.83
N GLU A 163 -4.57 8.38 -9.37
CA GLU A 163 -3.44 8.94 -10.12
C GLU A 163 -2.28 9.29 -9.19
N ASP A 164 -1.08 9.25 -9.74
CA ASP A 164 0.16 9.61 -9.06
C ASP A 164 1.03 10.50 -9.95
N TRP A 165 1.67 11.49 -9.32
CA TRP A 165 2.83 12.23 -9.82
C TRP A 165 3.95 12.08 -8.81
N HIS A 166 5.08 11.56 -9.22
CA HIS A 166 6.21 11.35 -8.32
C HIS A 166 7.51 11.92 -8.88
N LEU A 167 8.37 12.35 -7.99
CA LEU A 167 9.70 12.86 -8.30
C LEU A 167 10.69 12.35 -7.23
N GLU A 168 11.57 11.45 -7.63
CA GLU A 168 12.66 10.98 -6.80
C GLU A 168 13.94 11.78 -7.05
N ASP A 169 14.80 11.90 -6.03
CA ASP A 169 16.17 12.37 -6.18
C ASP A 169 17.03 11.30 -6.87
N ASN A 170 16.78 11.15 -8.16
CA ASN A 170 17.44 10.16 -9.00
C ASN A 170 18.93 10.45 -9.18
N LEU A 171 19.39 11.70 -9.08
CA LEU A 171 20.80 12.04 -9.18
C LEU A 171 21.56 11.45 -7.99
N THR A 172 21.13 11.74 -6.77
CA THR A 172 21.72 11.18 -5.55
C THR A 172 21.68 9.65 -5.55
N LEU A 173 20.53 9.06 -5.93
CA LEU A 173 20.40 7.60 -6.00
C LEU A 173 21.40 6.98 -6.97
N GLN A 174 21.53 7.50 -8.19
CA GLN A 174 22.45 6.96 -9.22
C GLN A 174 23.91 7.11 -8.81
N GLN A 175 24.29 8.21 -8.16
CA GLN A 175 25.63 8.39 -7.58
C GLN A 175 25.91 7.34 -6.51
N GLN A 176 25.01 7.14 -5.56
CA GLN A 176 25.17 6.16 -4.48
C GLN A 176 25.20 4.71 -5.00
N LEU A 177 24.50 4.42 -6.11
CA LEU A 177 24.55 3.13 -6.80
C LEU A 177 25.85 2.96 -7.63
N GLY A 178 26.65 4.02 -7.80
CA GLY A 178 27.86 4.00 -8.61
C GLY A 178 27.61 3.97 -10.12
N LEU A 179 26.40 4.38 -10.55
CA LEU A 179 26.02 4.43 -11.98
C LEU A 179 26.51 5.71 -12.66
N ILE A 180 26.74 6.76 -11.89
CA ILE A 180 27.32 8.04 -12.33
C ILE A 180 28.37 8.50 -11.32
N ALA A 181 29.34 9.33 -11.77
CA ALA A 181 30.38 9.86 -10.90
C ALA A 181 29.80 10.83 -9.85
N GLU A 182 30.37 10.82 -8.64
CA GLU A 182 30.23 11.91 -7.68
C GLU A 182 31.14 13.05 -8.15
N GLU A 183 30.62 14.29 -8.20
CA GLU A 183 31.42 15.48 -8.49
C GLU A 183 32.27 15.91 -7.28
#